data_b9b8482bbee08f47784b7fe4a35c125e
#
_entry.id   b9b8482bbee08f47784b7fe4a35c125e
#
_cell.length_a   1.000
_cell.length_b   1.000
_cell.length_c   1.000
_cell.angle_alpha   90.00
_cell.angle_beta   90.00
_cell.angle_gamma   90.00
#
_symmetry.space_group_name_H-M   'P 1'
#
loop_
_entity.id
_entity.type
_entity.pdbx_description
1 polymer ?
#
loop_
_entity_poly.entity_id
_entity_poly.type
_entity_poly.pdbx_seq_one_letter_code
_entity_poly.pdbx_strand_id
1 'polypeptide(L)' 'MKVKELVNKIADFGTSPHVYIQKEGIIGGGKPDDVVNTFGEMTVNSFIAAGRGQIKIFVK' A
#
# COMPACT_ATOMS: atom_id res chain seq x y z
N MET A 1 4.45 -9.88 -6.31
CA MET A 1 4.72 -9.29 -4.97
C MET A 1 3.41 -9.06 -4.23
N LYS A 2 3.37 -9.37 -2.96
CA LYS A 2 2.19 -9.12 -2.13
C LYS A 2 2.27 -7.73 -1.50
N VAL A 3 1.11 -7.18 -1.15
CA VAL A 3 1.02 -5.86 -0.53
C VAL A 3 1.90 -5.77 0.72
N LYS A 4 1.90 -6.80 1.56
CA LYS A 4 2.73 -6.82 2.78
C LYS A 4 4.22 -6.69 2.49
N GLU A 5 4.69 -7.26 1.39
CA GLU A 5 6.09 -7.17 1.01
C GLU A 5 6.47 -5.75 0.58
N LEU A 6 5.61 -5.12 -0.21
CA LEU A 6 5.83 -3.75 -0.66
C LEU A 6 5.78 -2.76 0.51
N VAL A 7 4.79 -2.90 1.38
CA VAL A 7 4.64 -2.02 2.55
C VAL A 7 5.85 -2.13 3.48
N ASN A 8 6.36 -3.34 3.70
CA ASN A 8 7.55 -3.54 4.54
C ASN A 8 8.78 -2.83 3.96
N LYS A 9 8.94 -2.86 2.64
CA LYS A 9 10.04 -2.15 1.98
C LYS A 9 9.93 -0.64 2.15
N ILE A 10 8.71 -0.11 2.06
CA ILE A 10 8.47 1.31 2.27
C ILE A 10 8.77 1.71 3.70
N ALA A 11 8.39 0.89 4.66
CA ALA A 11 8.64 1.14 6.08
C ALA A 11 10.14 1.22 6.39
N ASP A 12 10.97 0.48 5.67
CA ASP A 12 12.42 0.48 5.85
C ASP A 12 13.06 1.84 5.53
N PHE A 13 12.36 2.71 4.82
CA PHE A 13 12.85 4.06 4.54
C PHE A 13 12.56 5.05 5.67
N GLY A 14 12.03 4.58 6.79
CA GLY A 14 11.77 5.42 7.96
C GLY A 14 10.59 6.35 7.81
N THR A 15 9.77 6.17 6.81
CA THR A 15 8.55 6.96 6.60
C THR A 15 7.31 6.13 6.89
N SER A 16 6.23 6.80 7.26
CA SER A 16 4.96 6.14 7.53
C SER A 16 3.90 6.77 6.62
N PRO A 17 3.92 6.42 5.33
CA PRO A 17 2.98 7.02 4.39
C PRO A 17 1.56 6.54 4.62
N HIS A 18 0.59 7.34 4.16
CA HIS A 18 -0.79 6.89 4.05
C HIS A 18 -0.90 6.05 2.78
N VAL A 19 -1.36 4.81 2.93
CA VAL A 19 -1.41 3.85 1.83
C VAL A 19 -2.86 3.67 1.37
N TYR A 20 -3.09 3.80 0.07
CA TYR A 20 -4.39 3.54 -0.55
C TYR A 20 -4.31 2.28 -1.38
N ILE A 21 -5.34 1.45 -1.27
CA ILE A 21 -5.45 0.21 -2.06
C ILE A 21 -6.53 0.42 -3.11
N GLN A 22 -6.16 0.20 -4.38
CA GLN A 22 -7.08 0.35 -5.51
C GLN A 22 -7.17 -0.93 -6.31
N LYS A 23 -8.37 -1.27 -6.74
CA LYS A 23 -8.62 -2.36 -7.68
C LYS A 23 -9.40 -1.83 -8.88
N GLU A 24 -10.62 -1.41 -8.69
CA GLU A 24 -11.43 -0.71 -9.70
C GLU A 24 -11.95 0.58 -9.07
N GLY A 25 -11.09 1.25 -8.33
CA GLY A 25 -11.38 2.35 -7.47
C GLY A 25 -10.77 2.06 -6.11
N ILE A 26 -10.82 3.01 -5.20
CA ILE A 26 -10.25 2.83 -3.86
C ILE A 26 -11.12 1.86 -3.07
N ILE A 27 -10.52 0.75 -2.62
CA ILE A 27 -11.21 -0.25 -1.82
C ILE A 27 -10.81 -0.19 -0.34
N GLY A 28 -9.78 0.58 -0.01
CA GLY A 28 -9.37 0.78 1.36
C GLY A 28 -8.09 1.57 1.44
N GLY A 29 -7.61 1.78 2.65
CA GLY A 29 -6.37 2.51 2.90
C GLY A 29 -6.21 2.79 4.38
N GLY A 30 -5.10 3.42 4.72
CA GLY A 30 -4.78 3.80 6.09
C GLY A 30 -3.30 3.77 6.36
N LYS A 31 -2.95 3.55 7.61
CA LYS A 31 -1.55 3.40 8.02
C LYS A 31 -1.01 2.07 7.48
N PRO A 32 0.32 1.98 7.25
CA PRO A 32 0.91 0.75 6.71
C PRO A 32 0.49 -0.52 7.45
N ASP A 33 0.49 -0.51 8.78
CA ASP A 33 0.12 -1.68 9.58
C ASP A 33 -1.31 -2.12 9.34
N ASP A 34 -2.24 -1.17 9.25
CA ASP A 34 -3.65 -1.47 8.99
C ASP A 34 -3.85 -2.06 7.61
N VAL A 35 -3.12 -1.54 6.62
CA VAL A 35 -3.18 -2.03 5.25
C VAL A 35 -2.64 -3.45 5.16
N VAL A 36 -1.54 -3.74 5.85
CA VAL A 36 -0.98 -5.11 5.90
C VAL A 36 -1.96 -6.08 6.53
N ASN A 37 -2.63 -5.68 7.60
CA ASN A 37 -3.59 -6.55 8.28
C ASN A 37 -4.80 -6.90 7.39
N THR A 38 -5.27 -5.94 6.61
CA THR A 38 -6.49 -6.12 5.80
C THR A 38 -6.18 -6.62 4.39
N PHE A 39 -5.14 -6.09 3.76
CA PHE A 39 -4.85 -6.31 2.34
C PHE A 39 -3.51 -6.98 2.06
N GLY A 40 -2.79 -7.37 3.10
CA GLY A 40 -1.40 -7.84 2.99
C GLY A 40 -1.19 -9.02 2.05
N GLU A 41 -2.20 -9.88 1.89
CA GLU A 41 -2.10 -11.07 1.05
C GLU A 41 -2.47 -10.81 -0.41
N MET A 42 -2.98 -9.63 -0.75
CA MET A 42 -3.32 -9.28 -2.13
C MET A 42 -2.07 -9.09 -2.98
N THR A 43 -2.17 -9.43 -4.25
CA THR A 43 -1.06 -9.31 -5.19
C THR A 43 -0.99 -7.89 -5.75
N VAL A 44 0.19 -7.29 -5.68
CA VAL A 44 0.43 -5.96 -6.25
C VAL A 44 0.53 -6.06 -7.76
N ASN A 45 -0.23 -5.24 -8.45
CA ASN A 45 -0.14 -5.06 -9.89
C ASN A 45 0.86 -3.93 -10.22
N SER A 46 0.68 -2.78 -9.57
CA SER A 46 1.58 -1.63 -9.69
C SER A 46 1.40 -0.71 -8.49
N PHE A 47 2.23 0.30 -8.38
CA PHE A 47 2.08 1.30 -7.34
C PHE A 47 2.70 2.62 -7.80
N ILE A 48 2.21 3.72 -7.21
CA ILE A 48 2.73 5.05 -7.48
C ILE A 48 2.81 5.85 -6.19
N ALA A 49 3.77 6.76 -6.12
CA ALA A 49 3.83 7.77 -5.07
C ALA A 49 2.84 8.88 -5.44
N ALA A 50 1.91 9.20 -4.54
CA ALA A 50 0.85 10.17 -4.78
C ALA A 50 1.13 11.50 -4.07
N GLY A 51 2.39 11.90 -3.94
CA GLY A 51 2.79 13.14 -3.29
C GLY A 51 2.59 13.11 -1.77
N ARG A 52 3.20 14.03 -1.04
CA ARG A 52 3.00 14.30 0.39
C ARG A 52 2.84 13.09 1.30
N GLY A 53 3.70 12.08 1.12
CA GLY A 53 3.65 10.90 1.97
C GLY A 53 2.48 9.97 1.69
N GLN A 54 1.92 10.00 0.51
CA GLN A 54 0.85 9.08 0.09
C GLN A 54 1.38 8.10 -0.95
N ILE A 55 0.88 6.87 -0.89
CA ILE A 55 1.22 5.83 -1.86
C ILE A 55 -0.08 5.14 -2.26
N LYS A 56 -0.27 4.97 -3.56
CA LYS A 56 -1.39 4.17 -4.09
C LYS A 56 -0.86 2.84 -4.59
N ILE A 57 -1.44 1.75 -4.11
CA ILE A 57 -1.08 0.40 -4.52
C ILE A 57 -2.26 -0.18 -5.30
N PHE A 58 -2.01 -0.51 -6.57
CA PHE A 58 -3.00 -1.14 -7.43
C PHE A 58 -2.85 -2.64 -7.30
N VAL A 59 -3.93 -3.31 -6.94
CA VAL A 59 -3.95 -4.77 -6.74
C VAL A 59 -4.77 -5.45 -7.83
N LYS A 60 -4.48 -6.72 -8.02
CA LYS A 60 -5.21 -7.54 -8.99
C LYS A 60 -6.56 -7.99 -8.44
#